data_ebed0b0f0d83a63110a1053b91003d52
#
_entry.id   ebed0b0f0d83a63110a1053b91003d52
#
_cell.length_a   1.000
_cell.length_b   1.000
_cell.length_c   1.000
_cell.angle_alpha   90.00
_cell.angle_beta   90.00
_cell.angle_gamma   90.00
#
_symmetry.space_group_name_H-M   'P 1'
#
loop_
_entity.id
_entity.type
_entity.pdbx_description
1 polymer ?
#
loop_
_entity_poly.entity_id
_entity_poly.type
_entity_poly.pdbx_seq_one_letter_code
_entity_poly.pdbx_strand_id
1 'polypeptide(L)'
;MRVLVKNGTIVTAINEYKADILIEDEKIAAIGTGFTGPFDKEIDATGKFVLPGGVDNHAHFEALNTDGKTTNAGYDTTYVALLGGTTTIVDFCTNEPGMNMVDSVQYRLNVRAKDRCAPDLAIHACCTDYRGQETLDEVKTLVEMGVPTMKLFLAYKGTALYMDDSKLLAFMQEAKKYGMTMMVHAENPDVLDLYRNSMAEQGCLAPKYHYMTRPPYGEAEAVSRTILFSKNLECPMCIVHVSCIEAAEVIRKARSDGAPVVGETCPHYLVLDKHKMDDPDFDIACRWVCSPPLRDQEDRDYLWNALNRDWLSICGSDNSSIPLYQKHWGENDFRA
;
A
#
# COMPACT_ATOMS: atom_id res chain seq x y z
N MET A 1 -21.38 -0.27 26.61
CA MET A 1 -22.17 -1.29 25.85
C MET A 1 -21.49 -2.65 26.03
N ARG A 2 -22.27 -3.71 26.38
CA ARG A 2 -21.76 -5.08 26.57
C ARG A 2 -22.23 -5.95 25.41
N VAL A 3 -21.29 -6.50 24.65
CA VAL A 3 -21.58 -7.39 23.52
C VAL A 3 -20.95 -8.77 23.78
N LEU A 4 -21.72 -9.83 23.57
CA LEU A 4 -21.25 -11.20 23.61
C LEU A 4 -21.18 -11.76 22.18
N VAL A 5 -19.99 -12.20 21.75
CA VAL A 5 -19.81 -13.04 20.56
C VAL A 5 -19.63 -14.46 21.04
N LYS A 6 -20.57 -15.35 20.71
CA LYS A 6 -20.62 -16.73 21.25
C LYS A 6 -20.49 -17.81 20.18
N ASN A 7 -20.08 -18.98 20.60
CA ASN A 7 -20.01 -20.22 19.80
C ASN A 7 -19.04 -20.17 18.61
N GLY A 8 -18.19 -19.16 18.49
CA GLY A 8 -17.25 -19.02 17.38
C GLY A 8 -16.00 -19.86 17.54
N THR A 9 -15.27 -20.04 16.46
CA THR A 9 -13.88 -20.52 16.49
C THR A 9 -12.97 -19.29 16.39
N ILE A 10 -12.29 -18.97 17.49
CA ILE A 10 -11.35 -17.85 17.52
C ILE A 10 -10.06 -18.28 16.84
N VAL A 11 -9.60 -17.43 15.91
CA VAL A 11 -8.33 -17.65 15.19
C VAL A 11 -7.42 -16.46 15.48
N THR A 12 -6.23 -16.77 15.99
CA THR A 12 -5.17 -15.83 16.27
C THR A 12 -3.96 -16.13 15.37
N ALA A 13 -2.90 -15.34 15.44
CA ALA A 13 -1.67 -15.62 14.71
C ALA A 13 -1.01 -16.95 15.02
N ILE A 14 -1.32 -17.56 16.18
CA ILE A 14 -0.63 -18.78 16.68
C ILE A 14 -1.59 -19.89 17.12
N ASN A 15 -2.87 -19.61 17.30
CA ASN A 15 -3.83 -20.58 17.86
C ASN A 15 -5.21 -20.50 17.16
N GLU A 16 -5.89 -21.66 17.18
CA GLU A 16 -7.30 -21.80 16.84
C GLU A 16 -8.01 -22.56 17.94
N TYR A 17 -9.09 -22.00 18.50
CA TYR A 17 -9.84 -22.62 19.59
C TYR A 17 -11.28 -22.09 19.68
N LYS A 18 -12.19 -22.87 20.27
CA LYS A 18 -13.58 -22.44 20.53
C LYS A 18 -13.66 -21.68 21.84
N ALA A 19 -14.18 -20.47 21.79
CA ALA A 19 -14.52 -19.67 22.96
C ALA A 19 -15.49 -18.55 22.57
N ASP A 20 -16.05 -17.92 23.62
CA ASP A 20 -16.85 -16.71 23.49
C ASP A 20 -15.97 -15.47 23.76
N ILE A 21 -16.36 -14.32 23.22
CA ILE A 21 -15.69 -13.05 23.48
C ILE A 21 -16.69 -12.11 24.13
N LEU A 22 -16.35 -11.60 25.31
CA LEU A 22 -17.05 -10.51 25.96
C LEU A 22 -16.39 -9.18 25.61
N ILE A 23 -17.16 -8.29 25.04
CA ILE A 23 -16.73 -6.93 24.69
C ILE A 23 -17.46 -5.95 25.59
N GLU A 24 -16.71 -5.06 26.26
CA GLU A 24 -17.24 -3.97 27.09
C GLU A 24 -16.59 -2.66 26.64
N ASP A 25 -17.43 -1.69 26.34
CA ASP A 25 -17.00 -0.34 25.94
C ASP A 25 -15.90 -0.36 24.88
N GLU A 26 -16.16 -1.09 23.79
CA GLU A 26 -15.31 -1.21 22.60
C GLU A 26 -13.97 -1.98 22.81
N LYS A 27 -13.82 -2.62 23.97
CA LYS A 27 -12.64 -3.44 24.28
C LYS A 27 -13.01 -4.89 24.56
N ILE A 28 -12.14 -5.81 24.18
CA ILE A 28 -12.26 -7.22 24.59
C ILE A 28 -11.98 -7.27 26.11
N ALA A 29 -13.04 -7.46 26.88
CA ALA A 29 -12.96 -7.57 28.33
C ALA A 29 -12.51 -8.97 28.78
N ALA A 30 -13.00 -10.02 28.08
CA ALA A 30 -12.62 -11.40 28.38
C ALA A 30 -12.82 -12.31 27.17
N ILE A 31 -12.05 -13.41 27.14
CA ILE A 31 -12.21 -14.53 26.21
C ILE A 31 -12.36 -15.79 27.08
N GLY A 32 -13.41 -16.57 26.86
CA GLY A 32 -13.69 -17.78 27.67
C GLY A 32 -15.02 -18.40 27.32
N THR A 33 -15.66 -19.07 28.27
CA THR A 33 -16.97 -19.68 28.11
C THR A 33 -17.86 -19.39 29.33
N GLY A 34 -19.18 -19.47 29.13
CA GLY A 34 -20.13 -19.38 30.24
C GLY A 34 -20.34 -17.97 30.77
N PHE A 35 -20.15 -16.94 29.96
CA PHE A 35 -20.49 -15.57 30.35
C PHE A 35 -21.99 -15.44 30.61
N THR A 36 -22.33 -14.81 31.73
CA THR A 36 -23.68 -14.55 32.17
C THR A 36 -23.91 -13.05 32.36
N GLY A 37 -25.14 -12.61 32.23
CA GLY A 37 -25.48 -11.25 32.53
C GLY A 37 -26.52 -10.66 31.57
N PRO A 38 -26.93 -9.43 31.74
CA PRO A 38 -27.52 -8.70 30.62
C PRO A 38 -26.43 -8.33 29.61
N PHE A 39 -26.70 -8.65 28.34
CA PHE A 39 -25.91 -8.17 27.19
C PHE A 39 -26.77 -7.25 26.36
N ASP A 40 -26.20 -6.13 25.92
CA ASP A 40 -26.88 -5.21 25.00
C ASP A 40 -27.03 -5.82 23.60
N LYS A 41 -26.11 -6.71 23.24
CA LYS A 41 -26.14 -7.46 21.98
C LYS A 41 -25.47 -8.82 22.13
N GLU A 42 -26.10 -9.84 21.52
CA GLU A 42 -25.47 -11.15 21.34
C GLU A 42 -25.28 -11.45 19.86
N ILE A 43 -24.12 -11.95 19.49
CA ILE A 43 -23.76 -12.38 18.14
C ILE A 43 -23.46 -13.88 18.19
N ASP A 44 -24.30 -14.68 17.55
CA ASP A 44 -24.04 -16.10 17.39
C ASP A 44 -23.11 -16.35 16.20
N ALA A 45 -21.89 -16.79 16.50
CA ALA A 45 -20.85 -17.13 15.55
C ALA A 45 -20.72 -18.65 15.32
N THR A 46 -21.78 -19.41 15.56
CA THR A 46 -21.78 -20.87 15.34
C THR A 46 -21.31 -21.20 13.89
N GLY A 47 -20.29 -22.03 13.77
CA GLY A 47 -19.71 -22.43 12.48
C GLY A 47 -18.90 -21.36 11.78
N LYS A 48 -18.61 -20.24 12.45
CA LYS A 48 -17.80 -19.14 11.89
C LYS A 48 -16.46 -19.03 12.60
N PHE A 49 -15.47 -18.53 11.86
CA PHE A 49 -14.23 -18.03 12.45
C PHE A 49 -14.43 -16.61 12.97
N VAL A 50 -13.81 -16.33 14.11
CA VAL A 50 -13.74 -15.00 14.70
C VAL A 50 -12.28 -14.57 14.70
N LEU A 51 -11.96 -13.57 13.90
CA LEU A 51 -10.61 -13.06 13.70
C LEU A 51 -10.53 -11.60 14.15
N PRO A 52 -9.33 -11.09 14.48
CA PRO A 52 -9.10 -9.65 14.53
C PRO A 52 -9.51 -8.99 13.21
N GLY A 53 -10.02 -7.77 13.27
CA GLY A 53 -10.27 -6.99 12.07
C GLY A 53 -8.99 -6.81 11.25
N GLY A 54 -9.10 -6.88 9.93
CA GLY A 54 -7.97 -6.67 9.02
C GLY A 54 -7.46 -5.22 9.14
N VAL A 55 -6.14 -5.06 9.03
CA VAL A 55 -5.48 -3.78 8.86
C VAL A 55 -4.91 -3.73 7.45
N ASP A 56 -5.48 -2.87 6.61
CA ASP A 56 -4.94 -2.59 5.28
C ASP A 56 -3.99 -1.40 5.38
N ASN A 57 -2.71 -1.71 5.34
CA ASN A 57 -1.64 -0.71 5.49
C ASN A 57 -1.29 0.00 4.17
N HIS A 58 -2.02 -0.23 3.08
CA HIS A 58 -1.73 0.36 1.79
C HIS A 58 -3.01 0.63 0.99
N ALA A 59 -3.49 1.86 1.07
CA ALA A 59 -4.68 2.28 0.33
C ALA A 59 -4.55 3.73 -0.16
N HIS A 60 -5.28 4.05 -1.22
CA HIS A 60 -5.30 5.37 -1.85
C HIS A 60 -6.74 5.83 -2.03
N PHE A 61 -7.20 6.76 -1.19
CA PHE A 61 -8.50 7.39 -1.28
C PHE A 61 -8.36 8.86 -1.66
N GLU A 62 -9.16 9.30 -2.61
CA GLU A 62 -9.12 10.69 -3.13
C GLU A 62 -7.68 11.16 -3.44
N ALA A 63 -6.85 10.26 -3.96
CA ALA A 63 -5.49 10.59 -4.35
C ALA A 63 -5.53 11.61 -5.51
N LEU A 64 -4.73 12.64 -5.37
CA LEU A 64 -4.56 13.64 -6.43
C LEU A 64 -3.58 13.10 -7.46
N ASN A 65 -3.95 13.21 -8.73
CA ASN A 65 -3.02 13.02 -9.82
C ASN A 65 -2.23 14.30 -10.10
N THR A 66 -1.35 14.26 -11.08
CA THR A 66 -0.44 15.38 -11.41
C THR A 66 -1.15 16.64 -11.92
N ASP A 67 -2.41 16.56 -12.35
CA ASP A 67 -3.24 17.68 -12.78
C ASP A 67 -4.17 18.22 -11.67
N GLY A 68 -4.04 17.69 -10.46
CA GLY A 68 -4.82 18.11 -9.29
C GLY A 68 -6.23 17.54 -9.21
N LYS A 69 -6.60 16.60 -10.11
CA LYS A 69 -7.89 15.91 -10.03
C LYS A 69 -7.76 14.63 -9.19
N THR A 70 -8.83 14.27 -8.49
CA THR A 70 -8.91 13.00 -7.80
C THR A 70 -9.16 11.85 -8.77
N THR A 71 -8.36 10.81 -8.66
CA THR A 71 -8.45 9.62 -9.53
C THR A 71 -9.11 8.43 -8.84
N ASN A 72 -9.23 8.45 -7.52
CA ASN A 72 -9.69 7.32 -6.73
C ASN A 72 -11.10 7.56 -6.19
N ALA A 73 -11.78 6.47 -5.81
CA ALA A 73 -13.02 6.55 -5.06
C ALA A 73 -12.83 7.32 -3.75
N GLY A 74 -13.87 8.00 -3.30
CA GLY A 74 -13.84 8.80 -2.08
C GLY A 74 -13.98 7.97 -0.82
N TYR A 75 -13.74 8.62 0.33
CA TYR A 75 -13.88 7.99 1.65
C TYR A 75 -15.28 7.44 1.92
N ASP A 76 -16.31 7.94 1.25
CA ASP A 76 -17.68 7.40 1.34
C ASP A 76 -17.77 5.94 0.91
N THR A 77 -16.83 5.45 0.12
CA THR A 77 -16.81 4.07 -0.37
C THR A 77 -16.06 3.12 0.55
N THR A 78 -15.42 3.61 1.61
CA THR A 78 -14.58 2.80 2.51
C THR A 78 -15.37 1.75 3.31
N TYR A 79 -16.71 1.86 3.40
CA TYR A 79 -17.54 0.84 4.01
C TYR A 79 -17.38 -0.55 3.36
N VAL A 80 -16.93 -0.59 2.10
CA VAL A 80 -16.66 -1.84 1.39
C VAL A 80 -15.52 -2.62 2.05
N ALA A 81 -14.54 -1.92 2.65
CA ALA A 81 -13.47 -2.55 3.41
C ALA A 81 -14.03 -3.32 4.62
N LEU A 82 -15.00 -2.75 5.34
CA LEU A 82 -15.68 -3.41 6.47
C LEU A 82 -16.42 -4.68 6.03
N LEU A 83 -17.04 -4.67 4.83
CA LEU A 83 -17.70 -5.86 4.28
C LEU A 83 -16.69 -6.99 3.99
N GLY A 84 -15.45 -6.65 3.68
CA GLY A 84 -14.33 -7.59 3.52
C GLY A 84 -13.65 -8.00 4.83
N GLY A 85 -14.05 -7.40 5.97
CA GLY A 85 -13.45 -7.65 7.28
C GLY A 85 -12.24 -6.77 7.61
N THR A 86 -11.91 -5.77 6.79
CA THR A 86 -10.89 -4.75 7.07
C THR A 86 -11.50 -3.66 7.93
N THR A 87 -11.00 -3.48 9.14
CA THR A 87 -11.52 -2.52 10.13
C THR A 87 -10.65 -1.29 10.30
N THR A 88 -9.43 -1.33 9.76
CA THR A 88 -8.48 -0.21 9.79
C THR A 88 -7.83 -0.08 8.41
N ILE A 89 -7.76 1.13 7.90
CA ILE A 89 -7.03 1.46 6.68
C ILE A 89 -5.95 2.50 6.95
N VAL A 90 -4.83 2.40 6.24
CA VAL A 90 -3.79 3.42 6.24
C VAL A 90 -3.67 4.00 4.84
N ASP A 91 -4.07 5.27 4.68
CA ASP A 91 -4.14 5.95 3.39
C ASP A 91 -2.88 6.77 3.11
N PHE A 92 -2.48 6.85 1.85
CA PHE A 92 -1.36 7.70 1.42
C PHE A 92 -1.82 9.12 1.13
N CYS A 93 -1.40 10.05 1.98
CA CYS A 93 -1.71 11.46 1.84
C CYS A 93 -0.62 12.19 1.04
N THR A 94 -0.88 12.47 -0.22
CA THR A 94 -0.08 13.39 -1.05
C THR A 94 -0.32 14.83 -0.63
N ASN A 95 0.61 15.74 -0.99
CA ASN A 95 0.39 17.17 -0.76
C ASN A 95 -0.91 17.64 -1.43
N GLU A 96 -1.74 18.35 -0.68
CA GLU A 96 -2.85 19.10 -1.24
C GLU A 96 -2.31 20.33 -2.00
N PRO A 97 -3.00 20.83 -3.05
CA PRO A 97 -2.52 21.97 -3.82
C PRO A 97 -2.23 23.18 -2.94
N GLY A 98 -0.98 23.63 -2.97
CA GLY A 98 -0.52 24.79 -2.20
C GLY A 98 -0.30 24.57 -0.70
N MET A 99 -0.45 23.34 -0.22
CA MET A 99 -0.21 22.97 1.19
C MET A 99 1.12 22.19 1.32
N ASN A 100 1.75 22.31 2.49
CA ASN A 100 2.85 21.45 2.90
C ASN A 100 2.32 20.06 3.33
N MET A 101 3.20 19.11 3.67
CA MET A 101 2.78 17.76 4.07
C MET A 101 1.99 17.76 5.38
N VAL A 102 2.42 18.54 6.37
CA VAL A 102 1.76 18.64 7.68
C VAL A 102 0.33 19.13 7.53
N ASP A 103 0.14 20.25 6.83
CA ASP A 103 -1.19 20.82 6.58
C ASP A 103 -2.05 19.88 5.74
N SER A 104 -1.46 19.19 4.75
CA SER A 104 -2.16 18.21 3.91
C SER A 104 -2.69 17.04 4.73
N VAL A 105 -1.89 16.49 5.65
CA VAL A 105 -2.33 15.42 6.57
C VAL A 105 -3.47 15.90 7.45
N GLN A 106 -3.35 17.09 8.05
CA GLN A 106 -4.41 17.66 8.88
C GLN A 106 -5.70 17.87 8.08
N TYR A 107 -5.60 18.41 6.87
CA TYR A 107 -6.74 18.61 5.98
C TYR A 107 -7.38 17.29 5.59
N ARG A 108 -6.57 16.27 5.27
CA ARG A 108 -7.03 14.92 4.94
C ARG A 108 -7.88 14.32 6.08
N LEU A 109 -7.36 14.34 7.30
CA LEU A 109 -8.02 13.78 8.47
C LEU A 109 -9.26 14.58 8.90
N ASN A 110 -9.16 15.91 8.93
CA ASN A 110 -10.17 16.76 9.55
C ASN A 110 -11.24 17.28 8.57
N VAL A 111 -11.00 17.19 7.26
CA VAL A 111 -11.91 17.72 6.23
C VAL A 111 -12.33 16.65 5.25
N ARG A 112 -11.37 15.97 4.59
CA ARG A 112 -11.71 15.00 3.54
C ARG A 112 -12.31 13.70 4.09
N ALA A 113 -11.68 13.11 5.09
CA ALA A 113 -12.08 11.81 5.63
C ALA A 113 -13.07 11.91 6.78
N LYS A 114 -13.14 13.06 7.45
CA LYS A 114 -13.97 13.27 8.62
C LYS A 114 -15.44 12.94 8.32
N ASP A 115 -16.03 12.12 9.20
CA ASP A 115 -17.42 11.66 9.12
C ASP A 115 -17.79 10.89 7.83
N ARG A 116 -16.80 10.56 6.98
CA ARG A 116 -16.96 9.85 5.71
C ARG A 116 -16.27 8.49 5.68
N CYS A 117 -15.16 8.35 6.41
CA CYS A 117 -14.42 7.09 6.51
C CYS A 117 -15.13 6.14 7.48
N ALA A 118 -15.50 4.95 7.01
CA ALA A 118 -16.22 3.97 7.81
C ALA A 118 -15.32 3.12 8.73
N PRO A 119 -14.16 2.59 8.28
CA PRO A 119 -13.18 1.96 9.17
C PRO A 119 -12.33 3.02 9.91
N ASP A 120 -11.54 2.58 10.87
CA ASP A 120 -10.50 3.41 11.47
C ASP A 120 -9.49 3.85 10.41
N LEU A 121 -9.03 5.09 10.49
CA LEU A 121 -8.12 5.70 9.51
C LEU A 121 -6.81 6.12 10.15
N ALA A 122 -5.70 5.67 9.56
CA ALA A 122 -4.38 6.23 9.77
C ALA A 122 -3.80 6.74 8.43
N ILE A 123 -2.69 7.48 8.50
CA ILE A 123 -2.11 8.15 7.33
C ILE A 123 -0.62 7.80 7.21
N HIS A 124 -0.19 7.52 5.99
CA HIS A 124 1.19 7.65 5.55
C HIS A 124 1.37 9.01 4.87
N ALA A 125 2.38 9.78 5.25
CA ALA A 125 2.73 10.98 4.50
C ALA A 125 3.32 10.60 3.13
N CYS A 126 3.04 11.40 2.10
CA CYS A 126 3.59 11.19 0.77
C CYS A 126 4.01 12.54 0.19
N CYS A 127 5.31 12.77 0.03
CA CYS A 127 5.82 14.03 -0.51
C CYS A 127 5.63 14.10 -2.03
N THR A 128 4.93 15.13 -2.49
CA THR A 128 4.76 15.48 -3.92
C THR A 128 5.12 16.92 -4.23
N ASP A 129 5.57 17.67 -3.22
CA ASP A 129 6.04 19.05 -3.36
C ASP A 129 7.32 19.24 -2.51
N TYR A 130 8.48 18.91 -3.10
CA TYR A 130 9.76 19.00 -2.43
C TYR A 130 10.38 20.39 -2.57
N ARG A 131 10.48 21.12 -1.47
CA ARG A 131 11.01 22.50 -1.36
C ARG A 131 12.35 22.56 -0.60
N GLY A 132 13.16 21.51 -0.66
CA GLY A 132 14.44 21.44 0.02
C GLY A 132 14.31 21.30 1.53
N GLN A 133 15.10 22.09 2.29
CA GLN A 133 15.15 21.99 3.76
C GLN A 133 13.80 22.25 4.42
N GLU A 134 12.99 23.14 3.88
CA GLU A 134 11.64 23.43 4.38
C GLU A 134 10.78 22.16 4.46
N THR A 135 10.81 21.31 3.42
CA THR A 135 10.09 20.05 3.41
C THR A 135 10.70 19.01 4.36
N LEU A 136 12.03 19.00 4.48
CA LEU A 136 12.71 18.06 5.39
C LEU A 136 12.42 18.39 6.87
N ASP A 137 12.27 19.65 7.22
CA ASP A 137 11.93 20.10 8.59
C ASP A 137 10.53 19.61 9.03
N GLU A 138 9.64 19.31 8.09
CA GLU A 138 8.30 18.77 8.38
C GLU A 138 8.33 17.33 8.93
N VAL A 139 9.40 16.55 8.66
CA VAL A 139 9.52 15.15 9.09
C VAL A 139 9.35 15.00 10.60
N LYS A 140 9.96 15.87 11.36
CA LYS A 140 9.82 15.88 12.82
C LYS A 140 8.36 16.06 13.25
N THR A 141 7.71 17.07 12.71
CA THR A 141 6.32 17.40 13.04
C THR A 141 5.36 16.27 12.68
N LEU A 142 5.56 15.61 11.51
CA LEU A 142 4.77 14.46 11.10
C LEU A 142 4.89 13.31 12.12
N VAL A 143 6.10 12.98 12.56
CA VAL A 143 6.31 11.94 13.59
C VAL A 143 5.62 12.32 14.91
N GLU A 144 5.77 13.57 15.37
CA GLU A 144 5.13 14.08 16.59
C GLU A 144 3.59 14.06 16.50
N MET A 145 3.03 14.17 15.29
CA MET A 145 1.59 14.04 15.03
C MET A 145 1.09 12.57 14.99
N GLY A 146 1.98 11.58 15.09
CA GLY A 146 1.64 10.17 14.99
C GLY A 146 1.62 9.63 13.55
N VAL A 147 2.34 10.29 12.62
CA VAL A 147 2.55 9.87 11.23
C VAL A 147 4.02 9.46 11.04
N PRO A 148 4.41 8.24 11.52
CA PRO A 148 5.80 7.82 11.57
C PRO A 148 6.29 7.15 10.27
N THR A 149 5.59 7.33 9.17
CA THR A 149 5.87 6.69 7.88
C THR A 149 5.72 7.68 6.73
N MET A 150 6.62 7.57 5.74
CA MET A 150 6.61 8.43 4.55
C MET A 150 6.84 7.63 3.28
N LYS A 151 5.98 7.81 2.28
CA LYS A 151 6.10 7.23 0.94
C LYS A 151 6.80 8.16 -0.03
N LEU A 152 7.73 7.59 -0.79
CA LEU A 152 8.38 8.23 -1.94
C LEU A 152 8.32 7.32 -3.16
N PHE A 153 8.38 7.91 -4.34
CA PHE A 153 8.34 7.20 -5.62
C PHE A 153 9.63 7.41 -6.41
N LEU A 154 10.31 6.33 -6.77
CA LEU A 154 11.46 6.36 -7.69
C LEU A 154 11.03 6.28 -9.15
N ALA A 155 9.78 5.86 -9.41
CA ALA A 155 9.16 5.87 -10.73
C ALA A 155 8.51 7.23 -11.07
N TYR A 156 7.89 7.32 -12.26
CA TYR A 156 7.11 8.48 -12.72
C TYR A 156 7.94 9.74 -12.95
N LYS A 157 9.13 9.60 -13.55
CA LYS A 157 10.02 10.71 -13.90
C LYS A 157 9.27 11.78 -14.70
N GLY A 158 9.50 13.05 -14.37
CA GLY A 158 8.80 14.17 -14.97
C GLY A 158 7.46 14.55 -14.33
N THR A 159 7.03 13.82 -13.29
CA THR A 159 5.83 14.17 -12.50
C THR A 159 6.19 14.65 -11.10
N ALA A 160 5.23 15.21 -10.38
CA ALA A 160 5.39 15.63 -8.98
C ALA A 160 5.66 14.47 -8.01
N LEU A 161 5.34 13.23 -8.39
CA LEU A 161 5.61 12.04 -7.58
C LEU A 161 7.08 11.66 -7.55
N TYR A 162 7.84 11.97 -8.62
CA TYR A 162 9.20 11.48 -8.79
C TYR A 162 10.19 12.07 -7.79
N MET A 163 10.85 11.19 -7.06
CA MET A 163 11.97 11.52 -6.17
C MET A 163 13.25 10.86 -6.67
N ASP A 164 14.24 11.68 -7.01
CA ASP A 164 15.58 11.19 -7.33
C ASP A 164 16.34 10.72 -6.09
N ASP A 165 17.48 10.08 -6.29
CA ASP A 165 18.30 9.55 -5.21
C ASP A 165 18.77 10.62 -4.22
N SER A 166 18.99 11.86 -4.67
CA SER A 166 19.44 12.95 -3.79
C SER A 166 18.35 13.34 -2.79
N LYS A 167 17.10 13.42 -3.23
CA LYS A 167 15.94 13.68 -2.37
C LYS A 167 15.65 12.49 -1.46
N LEU A 168 15.70 11.27 -1.98
CA LEU A 168 15.53 10.06 -1.18
C LEU A 168 16.55 10.02 -0.03
N LEU A 169 17.84 10.24 -0.31
CA LEU A 169 18.89 10.25 0.71
C LEU A 169 18.69 11.36 1.74
N ALA A 170 18.27 12.56 1.31
CA ALA A 170 17.97 13.66 2.22
C ALA A 170 16.82 13.31 3.19
N PHE A 171 15.71 12.75 2.67
CA PHE A 171 14.62 12.27 3.52
C PHE A 171 15.06 11.15 4.46
N MET A 172 15.84 10.18 3.99
CA MET A 172 16.34 9.08 4.84
C MET A 172 17.21 9.57 5.99
N GLN A 173 18.02 10.61 5.78
CA GLN A 173 18.81 11.23 6.85
C GLN A 173 17.94 11.88 7.90
N GLU A 174 16.88 12.61 7.51
CA GLU A 174 15.93 13.19 8.46
C GLU A 174 15.07 12.10 9.12
N ALA A 175 14.57 11.14 8.37
CA ALA A 175 13.77 10.02 8.88
C ALA A 175 14.49 9.27 10.01
N LYS A 176 15.78 8.97 9.84
CA LYS A 176 16.60 8.33 10.88
C LYS A 176 16.62 9.14 12.17
N LYS A 177 16.74 10.47 12.11
CA LYS A 177 16.81 11.33 13.31
C LYS A 177 15.56 11.22 14.18
N TYR A 178 14.40 11.04 13.56
CA TYR A 178 13.11 11.05 14.25
C TYR A 178 12.41 9.71 14.31
N GLY A 179 13.07 8.63 13.84
CA GLY A 179 12.52 7.27 13.87
C GLY A 179 11.38 7.02 12.86
N MET A 180 11.35 7.80 11.77
CA MET A 180 10.39 7.59 10.69
C MET A 180 10.81 6.41 9.81
N THR A 181 9.87 5.57 9.39
CA THR A 181 10.11 4.52 8.40
C THR A 181 9.81 5.06 7.00
N MET A 182 10.76 4.89 6.09
CA MET A 182 10.56 5.24 4.69
C MET A 182 9.85 4.10 3.95
N MET A 183 8.92 4.45 3.07
CA MET A 183 8.23 3.52 2.16
C MET A 183 8.55 3.91 0.72
N VAL A 184 8.89 2.95 -0.13
CA VAL A 184 9.39 3.29 -1.48
C VAL A 184 8.69 2.44 -2.55
N HIS A 185 8.07 3.15 -3.54
CA HIS A 185 7.76 2.57 -4.84
C HIS A 185 9.06 2.47 -5.63
N ALA A 186 9.59 1.26 -5.75
CA ALA A 186 10.92 1.02 -6.27
C ALA A 186 10.88 0.39 -7.68
N GLU A 187 10.76 1.22 -8.70
CA GLU A 187 10.99 0.86 -10.11
C GLU A 187 11.99 1.85 -10.71
N ASN A 188 12.91 1.35 -11.55
CA ASN A 188 13.91 2.20 -12.19
C ASN A 188 13.27 3.08 -13.27
N PRO A 189 13.27 4.43 -13.11
CA PRO A 189 12.55 5.33 -14.01
C PRO A 189 13.11 5.37 -15.43
N ASP A 190 14.45 5.21 -15.58
CA ASP A 190 15.08 5.27 -16.91
C ASP A 190 14.81 3.99 -17.72
N VAL A 191 14.73 2.85 -17.05
CA VAL A 191 14.30 1.58 -17.66
C VAL A 191 12.84 1.69 -18.12
N LEU A 192 11.97 2.22 -17.26
CA LEU A 192 10.56 2.42 -17.60
C LEU A 192 10.40 3.34 -18.81
N ASP A 193 11.06 4.50 -18.81
CA ASP A 193 10.95 5.49 -19.88
C ASP A 193 11.49 4.95 -21.21
N LEU A 194 12.61 4.23 -21.17
CA LEU A 194 13.18 3.59 -22.37
C LEU A 194 12.16 2.65 -23.03
N TYR A 195 11.59 1.72 -22.27
CA TYR A 195 10.65 0.74 -22.84
C TYR A 195 9.30 1.36 -23.21
N ARG A 196 8.76 2.24 -22.38
CA ARG A 196 7.48 2.94 -22.65
C ARG A 196 7.55 3.75 -23.96
N ASN A 197 8.64 4.51 -24.13
CA ASN A 197 8.80 5.34 -25.33
C ASN A 197 9.05 4.48 -26.58
N SER A 198 9.91 3.48 -26.49
CA SER A 198 10.19 2.56 -27.60
C SER A 198 8.94 1.80 -28.05
N MET A 199 8.10 1.31 -27.15
CA MET A 199 6.84 0.64 -27.50
C MET A 199 5.86 1.62 -28.16
N ALA A 200 5.73 2.83 -27.61
CA ALA A 200 4.82 3.82 -28.18
C ALA A 200 5.24 4.29 -29.58
N GLU A 201 6.55 4.46 -29.84
CA GLU A 201 7.09 4.78 -31.18
C GLU A 201 6.77 3.68 -32.20
N GLN A 202 6.59 2.45 -31.77
CA GLN A 202 6.19 1.32 -32.60
C GLN A 202 4.67 1.18 -32.75
N GLY A 203 3.88 2.12 -32.19
CA GLY A 203 2.42 2.06 -32.20
C GLY A 203 1.82 1.04 -31.23
N CYS A 204 2.61 0.52 -30.29
CA CYS A 204 2.20 -0.43 -29.28
C CYS A 204 1.55 0.30 -28.11
N LEU A 205 0.26 0.61 -28.17
CA LEU A 205 -0.44 1.52 -27.27
C LEU A 205 -1.50 0.85 -26.36
N ALA A 206 -1.84 -0.43 -26.61
CA ALA A 206 -2.85 -1.15 -25.84
C ALA A 206 -2.42 -1.46 -24.38
N PRO A 207 -3.35 -1.74 -23.45
CA PRO A 207 -3.06 -2.03 -22.03
C PRO A 207 -1.99 -3.10 -21.78
N LYS A 208 -1.94 -4.15 -22.60
CA LYS A 208 -0.94 -5.23 -22.48
C LYS A 208 0.51 -4.74 -22.54
N TYR A 209 0.78 -3.64 -23.21
CA TYR A 209 2.13 -3.09 -23.30
C TYR A 209 2.58 -2.47 -21.98
N HIS A 210 1.68 -2.20 -21.05
CA HIS A 210 2.02 -1.71 -19.73
C HIS A 210 2.96 -2.69 -19.00
N TYR A 211 2.59 -3.98 -18.89
CA TYR A 211 3.46 -4.95 -18.20
C TYR A 211 4.76 -5.24 -18.97
N MET A 212 4.73 -5.16 -20.29
CA MET A 212 5.92 -5.39 -21.14
C MET A 212 6.97 -4.29 -20.97
N THR A 213 6.57 -3.09 -20.56
CA THR A 213 7.47 -1.94 -20.35
C THR A 213 8.02 -1.85 -18.93
N ARG A 214 7.67 -2.80 -18.06
CA ARG A 214 8.05 -2.84 -16.63
C ARG A 214 8.72 -4.15 -16.28
N PRO A 215 9.94 -4.40 -16.79
CA PRO A 215 10.61 -5.68 -16.58
C PRO A 215 10.99 -5.88 -15.10
N PRO A 216 10.95 -7.14 -14.59
CA PRO A 216 11.29 -7.45 -13.20
C PRO A 216 12.63 -6.91 -12.73
N TYR A 217 13.65 -6.93 -13.59
CA TYR A 217 14.97 -6.41 -13.22
C TYR A 217 14.99 -4.89 -12.95
N GLY A 218 14.05 -4.12 -13.54
CA GLY A 218 13.92 -2.69 -13.28
C GLY A 218 13.37 -2.41 -11.87
N GLU A 219 12.51 -3.29 -11.35
CA GLU A 219 12.06 -3.29 -9.96
C GLU A 219 13.20 -3.75 -9.03
N ALA A 220 13.84 -4.88 -9.33
CA ALA A 220 14.91 -5.43 -8.51
C ALA A 220 16.13 -4.49 -8.38
N GLU A 221 16.50 -3.78 -9.45
CA GLU A 221 17.58 -2.77 -9.42
C GLU A 221 17.24 -1.64 -8.45
N ALA A 222 16.06 -1.04 -8.58
CA ALA A 222 15.63 0.05 -7.72
C ALA A 222 15.51 -0.38 -6.25
N VAL A 223 15.00 -1.59 -5.99
CA VAL A 223 14.96 -2.20 -4.66
C VAL A 223 16.37 -2.37 -4.10
N SER A 224 17.30 -2.93 -4.89
CA SER A 224 18.68 -3.16 -4.45
C SER A 224 19.39 -1.87 -4.07
N ARG A 225 19.28 -0.85 -4.90
CA ARG A 225 19.87 0.48 -4.69
C ARG A 225 19.32 1.13 -3.42
N THR A 226 18.00 1.09 -3.25
CA THR A 226 17.32 1.66 -2.09
C THR A 226 17.71 0.96 -0.78
N ILE A 227 17.83 -0.36 -0.80
CA ILE A 227 18.28 -1.16 0.35
C ILE A 227 19.73 -0.83 0.74
N LEU A 228 20.61 -0.62 -0.26
CA LEU A 228 21.97 -0.17 0.03
C LEU A 228 21.99 1.16 0.77
N PHE A 229 21.13 2.10 0.39
CA PHE A 229 21.00 3.37 1.11
C PHE A 229 20.48 3.16 2.52
N SER A 230 19.38 2.36 2.69
CA SER A 230 18.83 2.03 3.99
C SER A 230 19.85 1.43 4.94
N LYS A 231 20.61 0.44 4.47
CA LYS A 231 21.65 -0.24 5.25
C LYS A 231 22.77 0.71 5.69
N ASN A 232 23.27 1.56 4.78
CA ASN A 232 24.38 2.47 5.08
C ASN A 232 23.95 3.64 5.98
N LEU A 233 22.73 4.11 5.85
CA LEU A 233 22.15 5.16 6.70
C LEU A 233 21.51 4.61 7.97
N GLU A 234 21.33 3.28 8.08
CA GLU A 234 20.57 2.61 9.14
C GLU A 234 19.16 3.20 9.29
N CYS A 235 18.54 3.55 8.16
CA CYS A 235 17.19 4.10 8.09
C CYS A 235 16.18 2.99 7.84
N PRO A 236 15.19 2.78 8.72
CA PRO A 236 14.16 1.75 8.52
C PRO A 236 13.40 1.99 7.21
N MET A 237 13.16 0.91 6.46
CA MET A 237 12.53 1.00 5.15
C MET A 237 11.55 -0.14 4.89
N CYS A 238 10.43 0.20 4.27
CA CYS A 238 9.48 -0.73 3.66
C CYS A 238 9.53 -0.61 2.15
N ILE A 239 9.86 -1.69 1.46
CA ILE A 239 9.68 -1.81 0.02
C ILE A 239 8.24 -2.26 -0.20
N VAL A 240 7.40 -1.40 -0.79
CA VAL A 240 5.97 -1.66 -0.94
C VAL A 240 5.67 -2.43 -2.24
N HIS A 241 4.52 -3.11 -2.28
CA HIS A 241 3.93 -3.77 -3.46
C HIS A 241 4.94 -4.54 -4.32
N VAL A 242 5.82 -5.34 -3.70
CA VAL A 242 6.78 -6.22 -4.37
C VAL A 242 6.05 -7.22 -5.26
N SER A 243 6.39 -7.23 -6.55
CA SER A 243 5.61 -7.96 -7.55
C SER A 243 6.32 -9.17 -8.16
N CYS A 244 7.66 -9.28 -8.05
CA CYS A 244 8.45 -10.28 -8.75
C CYS A 244 9.49 -10.99 -7.86
N ILE A 245 9.96 -12.14 -8.35
CA ILE A 245 10.96 -12.98 -7.67
C ILE A 245 12.25 -12.20 -7.43
N GLU A 246 12.75 -11.49 -8.44
CA GLU A 246 14.04 -10.80 -8.37
C GLU A 246 14.06 -9.74 -7.25
N ALA A 247 13.01 -8.96 -7.13
CA ALA A 247 12.90 -7.96 -6.07
C ALA A 247 12.75 -8.61 -4.68
N ALA A 248 11.92 -9.65 -4.57
CA ALA A 248 11.72 -10.37 -3.32
C ALA A 248 13.01 -11.06 -2.83
N GLU A 249 13.82 -11.63 -3.74
CA GLU A 249 15.12 -12.22 -3.41
C GLU A 249 16.12 -11.19 -2.88
N VAL A 250 16.14 -9.99 -3.46
CA VAL A 250 16.99 -8.89 -2.96
C VAL A 250 16.61 -8.55 -1.52
N ILE A 251 15.32 -8.42 -1.23
CA ILE A 251 14.82 -8.14 0.13
C ILE A 251 15.17 -9.28 1.09
N ARG A 252 14.89 -10.54 0.69
CA ARG A 252 15.21 -11.72 1.50
C ARG A 252 16.67 -11.75 1.92
N LYS A 253 17.59 -11.55 0.96
CA LYS A 253 19.02 -11.53 1.23
C LYS A 253 19.41 -10.38 2.15
N ALA A 254 18.91 -9.19 1.91
CA ALA A 254 19.21 -8.01 2.73
C ALA A 254 18.75 -8.18 4.18
N ARG A 255 17.56 -8.75 4.40
CA ARG A 255 17.06 -9.07 5.75
C ARG A 255 17.93 -10.11 6.45
N SER A 256 18.35 -11.15 5.74
CA SER A 256 19.30 -12.15 6.27
C SER A 256 20.64 -11.53 6.67
N ASP A 257 21.07 -10.48 5.97
CA ASP A 257 22.28 -9.71 6.26
C ASP A 257 22.08 -8.60 7.32
N GLY A 258 20.90 -8.54 7.95
CA GLY A 258 20.58 -7.61 9.04
C GLY A 258 20.25 -6.18 8.58
N ALA A 259 19.89 -5.96 7.33
CA ALA A 259 19.42 -4.65 6.88
C ALA A 259 18.06 -4.29 7.51
N PRO A 260 17.82 -3.03 7.88
CA PRO A 260 16.57 -2.60 8.53
C PRO A 260 15.44 -2.42 7.50
N VAL A 261 15.13 -3.48 6.76
CA VAL A 261 14.14 -3.46 5.69
C VAL A 261 13.06 -4.52 5.89
N VAL A 262 11.84 -4.17 5.49
CA VAL A 262 10.72 -5.09 5.33
C VAL A 262 10.20 -4.99 3.89
N GLY A 263 9.52 -6.04 3.43
CA GLY A 263 8.87 -6.05 2.12
C GLY A 263 7.38 -6.29 2.27
N GLU A 264 6.61 -5.59 1.45
CA GLU A 264 5.18 -5.75 1.29
C GLU A 264 4.88 -6.30 -0.11
N THR A 265 3.94 -7.23 -0.21
CA THR A 265 3.30 -7.59 -1.48
C THR A 265 1.80 -7.32 -1.40
N CYS A 266 1.06 -7.60 -2.48
CA CYS A 266 -0.36 -7.29 -2.53
C CYS A 266 -1.18 -8.52 -2.97
N PRO A 267 -2.45 -8.63 -2.53
CA PRO A 267 -3.31 -9.77 -2.87
C PRO A 267 -3.44 -10.02 -4.39
N HIS A 268 -3.46 -8.97 -5.20
CA HIS A 268 -3.58 -9.11 -6.66
C HIS A 268 -2.34 -9.78 -7.27
N TYR A 269 -1.13 -9.56 -6.74
CA TYR A 269 0.07 -10.29 -7.18
C TYR A 269 0.07 -11.77 -6.77
N LEU A 270 -0.72 -12.15 -5.78
CA LEU A 270 -0.82 -13.53 -5.31
C LEU A 270 -1.83 -14.38 -6.11
N VAL A 271 -2.80 -13.75 -6.79
CA VAL A 271 -3.92 -14.48 -7.40
C VAL A 271 -4.18 -14.13 -8.87
N LEU A 272 -3.67 -13.00 -9.37
CA LEU A 272 -3.90 -12.56 -10.74
C LEU A 272 -2.66 -12.74 -11.61
N ASP A 273 -2.88 -12.76 -12.92
CA ASP A 273 -1.87 -13.01 -13.94
C ASP A 273 -1.82 -11.84 -14.93
N LYS A 274 -0.63 -11.50 -15.42
CA LYS A 274 -0.41 -10.39 -16.36
C LYS A 274 -1.21 -10.53 -17.65
N HIS A 275 -1.50 -11.77 -18.10
CA HIS A 275 -2.27 -12.05 -19.31
C HIS A 275 -3.74 -11.62 -19.25
N LYS A 276 -4.20 -11.19 -18.08
CA LYS A 276 -5.48 -10.48 -17.97
C LYS A 276 -5.52 -9.16 -18.76
N MET A 277 -4.35 -8.55 -18.98
CA MET A 277 -4.21 -7.35 -19.81
C MET A 277 -4.17 -7.65 -21.31
N ASP A 278 -4.11 -8.92 -21.74
CA ASP A 278 -4.10 -9.33 -23.15
C ASP A 278 -5.50 -9.37 -23.77
N ASP A 279 -6.55 -9.16 -22.98
CA ASP A 279 -7.94 -9.16 -23.48
C ASP A 279 -8.09 -8.10 -24.58
N PRO A 280 -8.71 -8.46 -25.73
CA PRO A 280 -8.93 -7.53 -26.83
C PRO A 280 -9.93 -6.41 -26.50
N ASP A 281 -10.81 -6.62 -25.50
CA ASP A 281 -11.72 -5.62 -25.00
C ASP A 281 -10.98 -4.69 -24.02
N PHE A 282 -10.91 -3.40 -24.38
CA PHE A 282 -10.24 -2.40 -23.56
C PHE A 282 -10.85 -2.31 -22.14
N ASP A 283 -12.18 -2.35 -22.03
CA ASP A 283 -12.89 -2.25 -20.75
C ASP A 283 -12.58 -3.43 -19.80
N ILE A 284 -12.17 -4.55 -20.35
CA ILE A 284 -11.70 -5.71 -19.57
C ILE A 284 -10.22 -5.55 -19.26
N ALA A 285 -9.38 -5.33 -20.26
CA ALA A 285 -7.93 -5.26 -20.13
C ALA A 285 -7.47 -4.13 -19.19
N CYS A 286 -8.03 -2.93 -19.30
CA CYS A 286 -7.60 -1.77 -18.52
C CYS A 286 -7.85 -1.90 -17.01
N ARG A 287 -8.76 -2.78 -16.58
CA ARG A 287 -9.05 -3.04 -15.14
C ARG A 287 -7.87 -3.66 -14.42
N TRP A 288 -7.00 -4.34 -15.14
CA TRP A 288 -5.86 -5.09 -14.58
C TRP A 288 -4.55 -4.32 -14.62
N VAL A 289 -4.56 -3.10 -15.16
CA VAL A 289 -3.39 -2.22 -15.20
C VAL A 289 -3.12 -1.67 -13.80
N CYS A 290 -1.95 -2.02 -13.26
CA CYS A 290 -1.41 -1.51 -11.98
C CYS A 290 0.11 -1.38 -12.07
N SER A 291 0.73 -0.67 -11.15
CA SER A 291 2.18 -0.42 -11.12
C SER A 291 2.75 -0.68 -9.70
N PRO A 292 3.68 -1.63 -9.56
CA PRO A 292 4.22 -2.55 -10.58
C PRO A 292 3.14 -3.44 -11.21
N PRO A 293 3.39 -4.02 -12.40
CA PRO A 293 2.37 -4.81 -13.09
C PRO A 293 2.21 -6.20 -12.49
N LEU A 294 1.08 -6.85 -12.81
CA LEU A 294 0.90 -8.28 -12.60
C LEU A 294 2.00 -9.07 -13.33
N ARG A 295 2.40 -10.20 -12.77
CA ARG A 295 3.49 -11.06 -13.25
C ARG A 295 3.00 -12.45 -13.66
N ASP A 296 3.93 -13.36 -13.87
CA ASP A 296 3.69 -14.76 -14.24
C ASP A 296 3.33 -15.63 -13.03
N GLN A 297 2.95 -16.90 -13.31
CA GLN A 297 2.63 -17.88 -12.28
C GLN A 297 3.79 -18.13 -11.32
N GLU A 298 5.02 -18.18 -11.84
CA GLU A 298 6.23 -18.43 -11.02
C GLU A 298 6.43 -17.36 -9.97
N ASP A 299 6.20 -16.09 -10.32
CA ASP A 299 6.26 -14.96 -9.38
C ASP A 299 5.20 -15.10 -8.29
N ARG A 300 3.96 -15.46 -8.66
CA ARG A 300 2.87 -15.67 -7.69
C ARG A 300 3.20 -16.75 -6.69
N ASP A 301 3.67 -17.89 -7.15
CA ASP A 301 4.01 -19.03 -6.30
C ASP A 301 5.18 -18.69 -5.37
N TYR A 302 6.14 -17.92 -5.88
CA TYR A 302 7.23 -17.42 -5.08
C TYR A 302 6.78 -16.44 -3.99
N LEU A 303 5.92 -15.48 -4.32
CA LEU A 303 5.41 -14.49 -3.36
C LEU A 303 4.59 -15.14 -2.24
N TRP A 304 3.76 -16.14 -2.53
CA TRP A 304 3.10 -16.95 -1.52
C TRP A 304 4.09 -17.62 -0.56
N ASN A 305 5.15 -18.21 -1.11
CA ASN A 305 6.19 -18.82 -0.30
C ASN A 305 6.97 -17.77 0.51
N ALA A 306 7.20 -16.59 -0.04
CA ALA A 306 7.88 -15.49 0.63
C ALA A 306 7.11 -14.97 1.84
N LEU A 307 5.78 -14.84 1.74
CA LEU A 307 4.92 -14.50 2.89
C LEU A 307 4.94 -15.61 3.94
N ASN A 308 4.80 -16.87 3.52
CA ASN A 308 4.77 -18.01 4.44
C ASN A 308 6.09 -18.17 5.22
N ARG A 309 7.20 -17.71 4.67
CA ARG A 309 8.54 -17.77 5.28
C ARG A 309 8.97 -16.46 5.95
N ASP A 310 8.10 -15.48 6.01
CA ASP A 310 8.42 -14.13 6.48
C ASP A 310 9.62 -13.47 5.74
N TRP A 311 9.80 -13.80 4.47
CA TRP A 311 10.74 -13.08 3.61
C TRP A 311 10.13 -11.74 3.19
N LEU A 312 8.81 -11.72 2.97
CA LEU A 312 7.96 -10.54 2.92
C LEU A 312 7.03 -10.61 4.12
N SER A 313 6.88 -9.51 4.87
CA SER A 313 6.19 -9.52 6.16
C SER A 313 4.80 -8.89 6.10
N ILE A 314 4.45 -8.23 4.99
CA ILE A 314 3.27 -7.39 4.87
C ILE A 314 2.50 -7.77 3.60
N CYS A 315 1.17 -7.73 3.70
CA CYS A 315 0.27 -7.87 2.56
C CYS A 315 -0.76 -6.73 2.65
N GLY A 316 -0.53 -5.65 1.90
CA GLY A 316 -1.43 -4.50 1.77
C GLY A 316 -2.20 -4.57 0.45
N SER A 317 -3.36 -3.92 0.34
CA SER A 317 -4.19 -4.04 -0.87
C SER A 317 -3.69 -3.22 -2.05
N ASP A 318 -2.99 -2.13 -1.80
CA ASP A 318 -2.70 -1.06 -2.77
C ASP A 318 -3.98 -0.61 -3.51
N ASN A 319 -5.09 -0.54 -2.76
CA ASN A 319 -6.38 -0.17 -3.32
C ASN A 319 -6.33 1.27 -3.83
N SER A 320 -6.40 1.39 -5.15
CA SER A 320 -6.46 2.65 -5.87
C SER A 320 -7.61 2.57 -6.87
N SER A 321 -8.84 2.72 -6.36
CA SER A 321 -10.07 2.47 -7.10
C SER A 321 -10.32 3.54 -8.16
N ILE A 322 -9.65 3.42 -9.31
CA ILE A 322 -9.83 4.31 -10.45
C ILE A 322 -11.08 3.89 -11.22
N PRO A 323 -12.11 4.76 -11.33
CA PRO A 323 -13.33 4.46 -12.07
C PRO A 323 -13.07 4.18 -13.56
N LEU A 324 -13.88 3.32 -14.18
CA LEU A 324 -13.68 2.91 -15.56
C LEU A 324 -13.62 4.11 -16.55
N TYR A 325 -14.46 5.14 -16.33
CA TYR A 325 -14.42 6.33 -17.17
C TYR A 325 -13.07 7.07 -17.13
N GLN A 326 -12.34 7.00 -16.02
CA GLN A 326 -10.97 7.54 -15.94
C GLN A 326 -9.96 6.63 -16.61
N LYS A 327 -10.17 5.30 -16.57
CA LYS A 327 -9.33 4.36 -17.34
C LYS A 327 -9.38 4.63 -18.84
N HIS A 328 -10.49 5.15 -19.37
CA HIS A 328 -10.61 5.54 -20.78
C HIS A 328 -9.68 6.70 -21.20
N TRP A 329 -9.07 7.43 -20.26
CA TRP A 329 -8.01 8.38 -20.62
C TRP A 329 -6.81 7.69 -21.27
N GLY A 330 -6.54 6.44 -20.90
CA GLY A 330 -5.50 5.58 -21.47
C GLY A 330 -5.95 4.71 -22.66
N GLU A 331 -7.16 4.88 -23.21
CA GLU A 331 -7.70 4.03 -24.28
C GLU A 331 -6.83 4.02 -25.54
N ASN A 332 -6.29 5.17 -25.88
CA ASN A 332 -5.45 5.34 -27.08
C ASN A 332 -3.95 5.34 -26.80
N ASP A 333 -3.55 5.29 -25.51
CA ASP A 333 -2.14 5.27 -25.11
C ASP A 333 -2.04 4.81 -23.65
N PHE A 334 -1.51 3.62 -23.42
CA PHE A 334 -1.36 3.03 -22.07
C PHE A 334 -0.49 3.86 -21.13
N ARG A 335 0.16 4.91 -21.61
CA ARG A 335 1.00 5.80 -20.80
C ARG A 335 0.20 6.93 -20.14
N ALA A 336 -1.06 7.17 -20.58
CA ALA A 336 -1.93 8.24 -20.08
C ALA A 336 -2.55 7.92 -18.70
#